data_387b740da747a9ea78cae2d13313e3a7
#
_entry.id   387b740da747a9ea78cae2d13313e3a7
#
_cell.length_a   1.000
_cell.length_b   1.000
_cell.length_c   1.000
_cell.angle_alpha   90.00
_cell.angle_beta   90.00
_cell.angle_gamma   90.00
#
_symmetry.space_group_name_H-M   'P 1'
#
loop_
_entity.id
_entity.type
_entity.pdbx_description
1 polymer ?
#
loop_
_entity_poly.entity_id
_entity_poly.type
_entity_poly.pdbx_seq_one_letter_code
_entity_poly.pdbx_strand_id
1 'polypeptide(L)'
;DGTGYDWGTNGQYYHRNSRFEGDFGIPNLTWETVSKTNAGFELGLWNMIDFQVDYFFEHRYNIFMKRNNIPTSAGFRNTPWANYGKVNNQGIDLALNVNKQINKDLYVGFRGSFTYAQNKIIEQDEALGVMGTNRQRTGEKVNQLFGLVDEGLFTFDDFQKDANGDYLIAENGGYVVNEDIPTHTFGPVRPGDIKYKDVNGDGVVSSLDETAIGGTYNPQIVYGFGANFRYKNLDFNIFFQGNGMTYGFKGGCSNKFTPGETMGAMGNILTNYQDRWTVENPSQDVYYPRLTWGKSENNVRNSTWWLENMSFLRVKDIEIGYTLPKSWVRQIGLSNIRLYAKGSNLFTFCLLYTSDAADERSSVD
;
A
#
# COMPACT_ATOMS: atom_id res chain seq x y z
N ASP A 1 18.34 -4.46 33.99
CA ASP A 1 17.72 -5.12 34.20
C ASP A 1 17.17 -6.39 33.55
N GLY A 2 17.18 -7.49 34.24
CA GLY A 2 16.56 -8.74 33.81
C GLY A 2 17.38 -9.67 32.90
N THR A 3 18.64 -9.38 32.69
CA THR A 3 19.56 -10.25 31.95
C THR A 3 20.42 -11.03 32.91
N GLY A 4 20.18 -12.32 33.03
CA GLY A 4 20.93 -13.19 33.94
C GLY A 4 20.37 -14.61 33.97
N TYR A 5 20.85 -15.38 34.91
CA TYR A 5 20.37 -16.73 35.20
C TYR A 5 19.78 -16.78 36.61
N ASP A 6 18.63 -17.41 36.70
CA ASP A 6 18.01 -17.72 37.97
C ASP A 6 18.35 -19.14 38.37
N TRP A 7 18.91 -19.27 39.57
CA TRP A 7 19.31 -20.55 40.16
C TRP A 7 18.46 -20.77 41.40
N GLY A 8 18.07 -21.97 41.66
CA GLY A 8 17.40 -22.34 42.87
C GLY A 8 16.29 -23.36 42.69
N THR A 9 15.87 -23.93 43.78
CA THR A 9 14.77 -24.89 43.86
C THR A 9 13.83 -24.49 45.01
N ASN A 10 12.59 -24.99 44.96
CA ASN A 10 11.62 -24.80 46.04
C ASN A 10 11.25 -23.35 46.35
N GLY A 11 11.14 -22.49 45.30
CA GLY A 11 10.69 -21.11 45.47
C GLY A 11 11.75 -20.11 45.95
N GLN A 12 13.00 -20.55 46.14
CA GLN A 12 14.13 -19.67 46.39
C GLN A 12 14.98 -19.53 45.14
N TYR A 13 14.89 -18.35 44.50
CA TYR A 13 15.65 -18.03 43.30
C TYR A 13 16.72 -17.01 43.59
N TYR A 14 17.93 -17.32 43.15
CA TYR A 14 19.06 -16.39 43.19
C TYR A 14 19.38 -15.91 41.80
N HIS A 15 19.09 -14.66 41.53
CA HIS A 15 19.41 -14.02 40.25
C HIS A 15 20.88 -13.69 40.16
N ARG A 16 21.54 -14.07 39.07
CA ARG A 16 22.91 -13.68 38.74
C ARG A 16 22.94 -12.96 37.43
N ASN A 17 23.37 -11.71 37.43
CA ASN A 17 23.57 -10.94 36.21
C ASN A 17 24.60 -11.64 35.33
N SER A 18 24.26 -11.83 34.05
CA SER A 18 25.18 -12.36 33.06
C SER A 18 25.60 -11.27 32.09
N ARG A 19 26.73 -11.50 31.45
CA ARG A 19 27.16 -10.73 30.29
C ARG A 19 26.89 -11.56 29.04
N PHE A 20 26.39 -10.96 28.02
CA PHE A 20 26.22 -11.59 26.71
C PHE A 20 26.68 -10.60 25.63
N GLU A 21 27.04 -11.14 24.50
CA GLU A 21 27.36 -10.34 23.32
C GLU A 21 26.07 -9.72 22.79
N GLY A 22 26.05 -8.40 22.64
CA GLY A 22 24.94 -7.65 22.10
C GLY A 22 25.00 -7.62 20.57
N ASP A 23 25.29 -6.45 20.03
CA ASP A 23 25.46 -6.29 18.58
C ASP A 23 26.92 -6.54 18.20
N PHE A 24 27.12 -7.21 17.07
CA PHE A 24 28.45 -7.46 16.52
C PHE A 24 29.04 -6.17 15.95
N GLY A 25 30.32 -5.93 16.24
CA GLY A 25 31.10 -4.91 15.57
C GLY A 25 31.22 -5.21 14.08
N ILE A 26 31.08 -4.19 13.25
CA ILE A 26 31.14 -4.31 11.80
C ILE A 26 32.48 -3.72 11.34
N PRO A 27 33.51 -4.54 11.10
CA PRO A 27 34.87 -4.04 10.79
C PRO A 27 34.91 -3.25 9.48
N ASN A 28 34.04 -3.61 8.53
CA ASN A 28 34.01 -3.05 7.19
C ASN A 28 32.78 -2.15 6.96
N LEU A 29 32.30 -1.49 8.02
CA LEU A 29 31.18 -0.56 7.89
C LEU A 29 31.56 0.57 6.93
N THR A 30 30.72 0.77 5.91
CA THR A 30 30.87 1.83 4.94
C THR A 30 29.54 2.51 4.69
N TRP A 31 29.61 3.69 4.04
CA TRP A 31 28.41 4.38 3.62
C TRP A 31 27.74 3.68 2.44
N GLU A 32 26.42 3.74 2.42
CA GLU A 32 25.62 3.45 1.24
C GLU A 32 26.04 4.37 0.10
N THR A 33 26.18 3.83 -1.11
CA THR A 33 26.67 4.56 -2.27
C THR A 33 25.67 4.47 -3.41
N VAL A 34 25.47 5.57 -4.11
CA VAL A 34 24.59 5.66 -5.29
C VAL A 34 25.39 6.17 -6.48
N SER A 35 25.37 5.39 -7.56
CA SER A 35 25.79 5.84 -8.89
C SER A 35 24.55 6.30 -9.66
N LYS A 36 24.54 7.56 -10.12
CA LYS A 36 23.42 8.16 -10.84
C LYS A 36 23.83 8.50 -12.26
N THR A 37 22.97 8.13 -13.21
CA THR A 37 23.06 8.56 -14.60
C THR A 37 21.74 9.26 -14.93
N ASN A 38 21.85 10.45 -15.50
CA ASN A 38 20.70 11.24 -15.94
C ASN A 38 20.94 11.72 -17.37
N ALA A 39 19.93 11.62 -18.22
CA ALA A 39 19.96 12.10 -19.59
C ALA A 39 18.61 12.74 -19.93
N GLY A 40 18.64 14.00 -20.30
CA GLY A 40 17.42 14.73 -20.61
C GLY A 40 17.61 15.75 -21.71
N PHE A 41 16.52 16.29 -22.16
CA PHE A 41 16.52 17.43 -23.05
C PHE A 41 15.39 18.39 -22.72
N GLU A 42 15.61 19.64 -23.06
CA GLU A 42 14.63 20.72 -22.94
C GLU A 42 14.32 21.27 -24.34
N LEU A 43 13.06 21.55 -24.60
CA LEU A 43 12.57 22.04 -25.87
C LEU A 43 11.64 23.22 -25.67
N GLY A 44 12.11 24.39 -26.12
CA GLY A 44 11.30 25.62 -26.18
C GLY A 44 10.77 25.84 -27.59
N LEU A 45 9.44 25.94 -27.74
CA LEU A 45 8.79 26.15 -29.03
C LEU A 45 7.97 27.44 -29.04
N TRP A 46 8.18 28.27 -30.04
CA TRP A 46 7.39 29.48 -30.33
C TRP A 46 7.24 30.46 -29.15
N ASN A 47 8.19 30.48 -28.22
CA ASN A 47 8.10 31.23 -26.95
C ASN A 47 6.77 30.96 -26.19
N MET A 48 6.20 29.78 -26.34
CA MET A 48 4.89 29.43 -25.83
C MET A 48 4.89 28.10 -25.09
N ILE A 49 5.68 27.14 -25.56
CA ILE A 49 5.73 25.77 -25.04
C ILE A 49 7.14 25.52 -24.52
N ASP A 50 7.25 25.13 -23.27
CA ASP A 50 8.47 24.60 -22.67
C ASP A 50 8.19 23.15 -22.28
N PHE A 51 8.93 22.23 -22.87
CA PHE A 51 8.86 20.81 -22.62
C PHE A 51 10.21 20.30 -22.15
N GLN A 52 10.19 19.55 -21.07
CA GLN A 52 11.37 18.92 -20.49
C GLN A 52 11.09 17.43 -20.31
N VAL A 53 12.08 16.61 -20.66
CA VAL A 53 12.07 15.17 -20.36
C VAL A 53 13.44 14.76 -19.85
N ASP A 54 13.45 14.01 -18.75
CA ASP A 54 14.63 13.45 -18.14
C ASP A 54 14.45 11.96 -17.90
N TYR A 55 15.38 11.15 -18.36
CA TYR A 55 15.52 9.76 -17.98
C TYR A 55 16.59 9.63 -16.91
N PHE A 56 16.31 8.94 -15.84
CA PHE A 56 17.28 8.68 -14.78
C PHE A 56 17.43 7.18 -14.52
N PHE A 57 18.67 6.81 -14.20
CA PHE A 57 19.02 5.49 -13.71
C PHE A 57 19.95 5.61 -12.52
N GLU A 58 19.62 4.92 -11.44
CA GLU A 58 20.37 4.89 -10.19
C GLU A 58 20.72 3.45 -9.86
N HIS A 59 21.99 3.21 -9.57
CA HIS A 59 22.47 1.97 -8.98
C HIS A 59 22.94 2.24 -7.56
N ARG A 60 22.23 1.70 -6.59
CA ARG A 60 22.49 1.85 -5.16
C ARG A 60 23.08 0.55 -4.63
N TYR A 61 24.20 0.62 -3.92
CA TYR A 61 24.93 -0.53 -3.40
C TYR A 61 25.50 -0.23 -2.02
N ASN A 62 26.03 -1.26 -1.35
CA ASN A 62 26.44 -1.20 0.05
C ASN A 62 25.29 -0.81 0.99
N ILE A 63 24.06 -1.18 0.66
CA ILE A 63 22.91 -0.91 1.52
C ILE A 63 23.09 -1.70 2.82
N PHE A 64 23.01 -0.98 3.93
CA PHE A 64 23.18 -1.54 5.26
C PHE A 64 21.93 -2.32 5.67
N MET A 65 22.08 -3.63 5.93
CA MET A 65 20.94 -4.51 6.22
C MET A 65 21.33 -5.64 7.15
N LYS A 66 20.34 -6.24 7.80
CA LYS A 66 20.50 -7.46 8.59
C LYS A 66 20.85 -8.64 7.69
N ARG A 67 21.74 -9.51 8.19
CA ARG A 67 22.11 -10.75 7.52
C ARG A 67 21.10 -11.83 7.91
N ASN A 68 20.30 -12.30 6.95
CA ASN A 68 19.26 -13.31 7.18
C ASN A 68 19.74 -14.75 6.90
N ASN A 69 20.83 -14.89 6.17
CA ASN A 69 21.39 -16.18 5.78
C ASN A 69 22.45 -16.68 6.81
N ILE A 70 22.19 -16.48 8.09
CA ILE A 70 23.07 -16.96 9.16
C ILE A 70 22.28 -18.00 9.95
N PRO A 71 22.78 -19.25 10.04
CA PRO A 71 22.11 -20.30 10.81
C PRO A 71 22.03 -19.93 12.30
N THR A 72 20.90 -20.27 12.93
CA THR A 72 20.72 -20.10 14.38
C THR A 72 21.76 -20.86 15.21
N SER A 73 22.29 -21.94 14.63
CA SER A 73 23.41 -22.70 15.22
C SER A 73 24.72 -21.92 15.37
N ALA A 74 24.85 -20.78 14.69
CA ALA A 74 25.98 -19.87 14.86
C ALA A 74 25.98 -19.17 16.24
N GLY A 75 24.87 -19.26 17.00
CA GLY A 75 24.78 -18.78 18.36
C GLY A 75 24.66 -17.27 18.53
N PHE A 76 24.42 -16.52 17.47
CA PHE A 76 24.18 -15.08 17.57
C PHE A 76 22.87 -14.82 18.26
N ARG A 77 22.86 -13.97 19.27
CA ARG A 77 21.63 -13.47 19.89
C ARG A 77 20.93 -12.45 18.98
N ASN A 78 21.71 -11.52 18.44
CA ASN A 78 21.24 -10.54 17.48
C ASN A 78 21.85 -10.85 16.12
N THR A 79 21.03 -10.81 15.09
CA THR A 79 21.49 -10.99 13.71
C THR A 79 22.46 -9.87 13.33
N PRO A 80 23.69 -10.19 12.88
CA PRO A 80 24.65 -9.17 12.48
C PRO A 80 24.17 -8.36 11.30
N TRP A 81 24.68 -7.13 11.19
CA TRP A 81 24.45 -6.24 10.08
C TRP A 81 25.65 -6.20 9.15
N ALA A 82 25.40 -5.91 7.88
CA ALA A 82 26.47 -5.71 6.89
C ALA A 82 26.01 -4.78 5.76
N ASN A 83 26.97 -4.16 5.08
CA ASN A 83 26.75 -3.45 3.82
C ASN A 83 26.68 -4.49 2.68
N TYR A 84 25.48 -4.91 2.31
CA TYR A 84 25.26 -6.03 1.40
C TYR A 84 24.32 -5.72 0.25
N GLY A 85 23.20 -5.03 0.51
CA GLY A 85 22.12 -4.87 -0.44
C GLY A 85 22.45 -4.02 -1.66
N LYS A 86 21.79 -4.33 -2.78
CA LYS A 86 21.86 -3.57 -4.05
C LYS A 86 20.46 -3.38 -4.61
N VAL A 87 20.17 -2.18 -5.07
CA VAL A 87 18.88 -1.79 -5.68
C VAL A 87 19.14 -0.92 -6.89
N ASN A 88 18.47 -1.21 -7.99
CA ASN A 88 18.37 -0.31 -9.14
C ASN A 88 17.08 0.49 -9.04
N ASN A 89 17.13 1.74 -9.48
CA ASN A 89 15.97 2.59 -9.65
C ASN A 89 16.08 3.31 -10.99
N GLN A 90 15.00 3.34 -11.76
CA GLN A 90 14.98 4.02 -13.05
C GLN A 90 13.62 4.65 -13.30
N GLY A 91 13.60 5.68 -14.12
CA GLY A 91 12.37 6.36 -14.42
C GLY A 91 12.50 7.49 -15.41
N ILE A 92 11.36 8.15 -15.61
CA ILE A 92 11.22 9.29 -16.51
C ILE A 92 10.50 10.40 -15.77
N ASP A 93 11.05 11.61 -15.85
CA ASP A 93 10.42 12.84 -15.42
C ASP A 93 10.04 13.68 -16.63
N LEU A 94 8.79 14.15 -16.67
CA LEU A 94 8.26 15.02 -17.72
C LEU A 94 7.74 16.30 -17.10
N ALA A 95 8.03 17.43 -17.73
CA ALA A 95 7.42 18.71 -17.41
C ALA A 95 6.98 19.41 -18.69
N LEU A 96 5.78 20.00 -18.65
CA LEU A 96 5.21 20.75 -19.76
C LEU A 96 4.61 22.05 -19.22
N ASN A 97 5.07 23.16 -19.79
CA ASN A 97 4.46 24.47 -19.59
C ASN A 97 4.03 25.04 -20.94
N VAL A 98 2.80 25.48 -21.01
CA VAL A 98 2.23 26.15 -22.18
C VAL A 98 1.65 27.48 -21.73
N ASN A 99 2.14 28.57 -22.32
CA ASN A 99 1.73 29.93 -21.98
C ASN A 99 1.42 30.71 -23.26
N LYS A 100 0.19 31.18 -23.42
CA LYS A 100 -0.21 31.89 -24.62
C LYS A 100 -1.09 33.10 -24.33
N GLN A 101 -0.65 34.25 -24.78
CA GLN A 101 -1.50 35.41 -24.93
C GLN A 101 -2.29 35.26 -26.24
N ILE A 102 -3.60 34.94 -26.16
CA ILE A 102 -4.46 34.71 -27.33
C ILE A 102 -4.76 36.06 -28.01
N ASN A 103 -5.13 37.05 -27.18
CA ASN A 103 -5.37 38.40 -27.60
C ASN A 103 -5.10 39.36 -26.43
N LYS A 104 -5.38 40.66 -26.59
CA LYS A 104 -5.12 41.68 -25.56
C LYS A 104 -5.77 41.40 -24.21
N ASP A 105 -6.87 40.69 -24.22
CA ASP A 105 -7.74 40.48 -23.07
C ASP A 105 -7.64 39.04 -22.50
N LEU A 106 -7.21 38.07 -23.32
CA LEU A 106 -7.25 36.65 -22.99
C LEU A 106 -5.84 36.04 -22.96
N TYR A 107 -5.47 35.53 -21.79
CA TYR A 107 -4.28 34.71 -21.57
C TYR A 107 -4.70 33.32 -21.10
N VAL A 108 -4.04 32.30 -21.62
CA VAL A 108 -4.26 30.88 -21.25
C VAL A 108 -2.89 30.27 -20.95
N GLY A 109 -2.81 29.59 -19.81
CA GLY A 109 -1.65 28.80 -19.42
C GLY A 109 -2.06 27.39 -19.05
N PHE A 110 -1.17 26.45 -19.31
CA PHE A 110 -1.25 25.07 -18.86
C PHE A 110 0.10 24.67 -18.28
N ARG A 111 0.09 23.91 -17.19
CA ARG A 111 1.31 23.29 -16.64
C ARG A 111 1.00 21.85 -16.29
N GLY A 112 1.97 20.98 -16.53
CA GLY A 112 1.88 19.56 -16.18
C GLY A 112 3.23 19.03 -15.78
N SER A 113 3.23 18.11 -14.84
CA SER A 113 4.37 17.30 -14.46
C SER A 113 3.97 15.84 -14.33
N PHE A 114 4.84 14.95 -14.69
CA PHE A 114 4.63 13.51 -14.61
C PHE A 114 5.95 12.83 -14.30
N THR A 115 5.96 11.99 -13.27
CA THR A 115 7.09 11.14 -12.90
C THR A 115 6.64 9.69 -12.93
N TYR A 116 7.40 8.84 -13.59
CA TYR A 116 7.31 7.40 -13.47
C TYR A 116 8.63 6.86 -12.97
N ALA A 117 8.62 6.15 -11.84
CA ALA A 117 9.81 5.55 -11.26
C ALA A 117 9.54 4.09 -10.88
N GLN A 118 10.49 3.22 -11.22
CA GLN A 118 10.46 1.82 -10.86
C GLN A 118 11.80 1.37 -10.32
N ASN A 119 11.78 0.77 -9.14
CA ASN A 119 12.96 0.16 -8.56
C ASN A 119 12.91 -1.38 -8.65
N LYS A 120 14.08 -2.00 -8.47
CA LYS A 120 14.24 -3.45 -8.43
C LYS A 120 15.35 -3.83 -7.47
N ILE A 121 15.08 -4.76 -6.58
CA ILE A 121 16.07 -5.36 -5.70
C ILE A 121 16.97 -6.26 -6.55
N ILE A 122 18.25 -5.95 -6.60
CA ILE A 122 19.24 -6.73 -7.36
C ILE A 122 19.88 -7.77 -6.46
N GLU A 123 20.14 -7.41 -5.21
CA GLU A 123 20.76 -8.29 -4.24
C GLU A 123 20.30 -7.92 -2.84
N GLN A 124 19.86 -8.92 -2.11
CA GLN A 124 19.63 -8.83 -0.67
C GLN A 124 19.91 -10.17 -0.01
N ASP A 125 20.11 -10.18 1.28
CA ASP A 125 20.39 -11.40 2.03
C ASP A 125 19.08 -12.14 2.34
N GLU A 126 18.72 -13.06 1.47
CA GLU A 126 17.52 -13.90 1.62
C GLU A 126 17.77 -15.02 2.64
N ALA A 127 16.75 -15.36 3.40
CA ALA A 127 16.81 -16.52 4.28
C ALA A 127 16.95 -17.83 3.48
N LEU A 128 17.65 -18.79 4.06
CA LEU A 128 17.76 -20.14 3.47
C LEU A 128 16.36 -20.72 3.23
N GLY A 129 16.14 -21.27 2.04
CA GLY A 129 14.86 -21.86 1.64
C GLY A 129 13.84 -20.86 1.07
N VAL A 130 14.18 -19.57 0.96
CA VAL A 130 13.34 -18.57 0.26
C VAL A 130 13.77 -18.40 -1.20
N MET A 131 15.07 -18.54 -1.47
CA MET A 131 15.60 -18.39 -2.82
C MET A 131 14.97 -19.40 -3.80
N GLY A 132 14.50 -18.90 -4.93
CA GLY A 132 13.84 -19.71 -5.96
C GLY A 132 12.38 -20.08 -5.65
N THR A 133 11.81 -19.59 -4.56
CA THR A 133 10.39 -19.78 -4.22
C THR A 133 9.55 -18.54 -4.58
N ASN A 134 8.24 -18.69 -4.52
CA ASN A 134 7.26 -17.59 -4.68
C ASN A 134 7.43 -16.46 -3.65
N ARG A 135 8.14 -16.69 -2.55
CA ARG A 135 8.40 -15.70 -1.50
C ARG A 135 9.69 -14.90 -1.69
N GLN A 136 10.46 -15.20 -2.73
CA GLN A 136 11.71 -14.50 -3.01
C GLN A 136 11.43 -13.01 -3.28
N ARG A 137 12.19 -12.13 -2.63
CA ARG A 137 12.08 -10.68 -2.78
C ARG A 137 13.14 -10.11 -3.72
N THR A 138 14.27 -10.79 -3.88
CA THR A 138 15.29 -10.43 -4.88
C THR A 138 14.68 -10.55 -6.26
N GLY A 139 14.75 -9.47 -7.03
CA GLY A 139 14.09 -9.36 -8.32
C GLY A 139 12.77 -8.58 -8.28
N GLU A 140 12.17 -8.43 -7.11
CA GLU A 140 10.98 -7.64 -6.88
C GLU A 140 11.29 -6.17 -6.55
N LYS A 141 10.26 -5.37 -6.39
CA LYS A 141 10.37 -3.96 -5.98
C LYS A 141 10.65 -3.84 -4.49
N VAL A 142 11.34 -2.80 -4.11
CA VAL A 142 11.44 -2.42 -2.68
C VAL A 142 10.05 -2.13 -2.15
N ASN A 143 9.69 -2.70 -1.01
CA ASN A 143 8.37 -2.65 -0.41
C ASN A 143 7.25 -3.26 -1.28
N GLN A 144 7.59 -4.22 -2.16
CA GLN A 144 6.60 -5.05 -2.82
C GLN A 144 5.69 -5.70 -1.78
N LEU A 145 4.39 -5.62 -2.02
CA LEU A 145 3.40 -6.29 -1.17
C LEU A 145 3.42 -7.79 -1.45
N PHE A 146 3.41 -8.56 -0.36
CA PHE A 146 3.31 -10.01 -0.38
C PHE A 146 2.08 -10.44 0.38
N GLY A 147 1.45 -11.49 -0.08
CA GLY A 147 0.26 -12.06 0.52
C GLY A 147 -0.22 -13.29 -0.23
N LEU A 148 -1.32 -13.84 0.24
CA LEU A 148 -1.99 -14.96 -0.38
C LEU A 148 -2.84 -14.51 -1.56
N VAL A 149 -3.03 -15.39 -2.52
CA VAL A 149 -3.96 -15.17 -3.64
C VAL A 149 -5.31 -15.80 -3.27
N ASP A 150 -6.37 -15.00 -3.24
CA ASP A 150 -7.71 -15.53 -3.02
C ASP A 150 -8.30 -16.14 -4.28
N GLU A 151 -9.16 -17.14 -4.10
CA GLU A 151 -9.98 -17.78 -5.12
C GLU A 151 -11.50 -17.60 -4.80
N GLY A 152 -11.84 -16.51 -4.09
CA GLY A 152 -13.19 -16.25 -3.60
C GLY A 152 -13.42 -16.81 -2.21
N LEU A 153 -14.67 -17.12 -1.90
CA LEU A 153 -15.10 -17.65 -0.61
C LEU A 153 -15.43 -19.13 -0.71
N PHE A 154 -15.15 -19.89 0.35
CA PHE A 154 -15.61 -21.25 0.48
C PHE A 154 -17.13 -21.32 0.35
N THR A 155 -17.61 -22.25 -0.47
CA THR A 155 -19.02 -22.57 -0.65
C THR A 155 -19.44 -23.73 0.27
N PHE A 156 -20.71 -24.02 0.33
CA PHE A 156 -21.23 -25.21 1.05
C PHE A 156 -20.78 -26.54 0.43
N ASP A 157 -20.48 -26.54 -0.88
CA ASP A 157 -20.10 -27.74 -1.64
C ASP A 157 -18.58 -28.04 -1.55
N ASP A 158 -17.78 -27.11 -1.01
CA ASP A 158 -16.34 -27.30 -0.81
C ASP A 158 -15.99 -28.23 0.38
N PHE A 159 -17.00 -28.69 1.14
CA PHE A 159 -16.80 -29.46 2.38
C PHE A 159 -17.43 -30.84 2.34
N GLN A 160 -16.75 -31.80 2.97
CA GLN A 160 -17.20 -33.17 3.10
C GLN A 160 -18.39 -33.31 4.06
N LYS A 161 -19.31 -34.22 3.71
CA LYS A 161 -20.48 -34.56 4.51
C LYS A 161 -20.48 -36.05 4.84
N ASP A 162 -21.05 -36.40 5.96
CA ASP A 162 -21.31 -37.79 6.34
C ASP A 162 -22.51 -38.38 5.58
N ALA A 163 -22.83 -39.65 5.89
CA ALA A 163 -23.96 -40.35 5.27
C ALA A 163 -25.32 -39.74 5.62
N ASN A 164 -25.41 -38.92 6.66
CA ASN A 164 -26.63 -38.23 7.10
C ASN A 164 -26.79 -36.86 6.45
N GLY A 165 -25.71 -36.36 5.76
CA GLY A 165 -25.65 -35.03 5.17
C GLY A 165 -25.08 -33.94 6.10
N ASP A 166 -24.57 -34.31 7.27
CA ASP A 166 -23.93 -33.40 8.21
C ASP A 166 -22.45 -33.17 7.83
N TYR A 167 -21.96 -31.97 8.02
CA TYR A 167 -20.56 -31.65 7.72
C TYR A 167 -19.60 -32.35 8.68
N LEU A 168 -18.54 -32.95 8.11
CA LEU A 168 -17.47 -33.52 8.91
C LEU A 168 -16.68 -32.40 9.60
N ILE A 169 -16.45 -32.55 10.90
CA ILE A 169 -15.73 -31.59 11.72
C ILE A 169 -14.28 -31.99 11.81
N ALA A 170 -13.38 -31.06 11.46
CA ALA A 170 -11.96 -31.22 11.62
C ALA A 170 -11.52 -31.03 13.10
N GLU A 171 -10.34 -31.50 13.47
CA GLU A 171 -9.80 -31.38 14.84
C GLU A 171 -9.69 -29.91 15.32
N ASN A 172 -9.50 -28.98 14.41
CA ASN A 172 -9.44 -27.53 14.72
C ASN A 172 -10.83 -26.88 14.89
N GLY A 173 -11.92 -27.64 14.77
CA GLY A 173 -13.29 -27.16 14.88
C GLY A 173 -13.86 -26.54 13.60
N GLY A 174 -13.12 -26.52 12.51
CA GLY A 174 -13.61 -26.17 11.17
C GLY A 174 -14.30 -27.34 10.49
N TYR A 175 -14.70 -27.17 9.22
CA TYR A 175 -15.20 -28.27 8.41
C TYR A 175 -14.05 -28.89 7.60
N VAL A 176 -14.17 -30.20 7.32
CA VAL A 176 -13.21 -30.92 6.49
C VAL A 176 -13.46 -30.54 5.03
N VAL A 177 -12.47 -30.00 4.36
CA VAL A 177 -12.55 -29.70 2.92
C VAL A 177 -12.53 -30.96 2.07
N ASN A 178 -13.05 -30.88 0.85
CA ASN A 178 -12.97 -31.98 -0.12
C ASN A 178 -11.51 -32.30 -0.49
N GLU A 179 -11.26 -33.51 -0.95
CA GLU A 179 -9.91 -34.01 -1.24
C GLU A 179 -9.18 -33.23 -2.35
N ASP A 180 -9.93 -32.59 -3.23
CA ASP A 180 -9.42 -31.76 -4.33
C ASP A 180 -9.11 -30.30 -3.92
N ILE A 181 -9.41 -29.94 -2.67
CA ILE A 181 -9.23 -28.60 -2.12
C ILE A 181 -8.09 -28.60 -1.11
N PRO A 182 -7.07 -27.73 -1.27
CA PRO A 182 -5.99 -27.63 -0.31
C PRO A 182 -6.47 -27.28 1.10
N THR A 183 -5.87 -27.91 2.10
CA THR A 183 -6.20 -27.64 3.50
C THR A 183 -5.57 -26.32 3.96
N HIS A 184 -6.28 -25.55 4.79
CA HIS A 184 -5.77 -24.29 5.33
C HIS A 184 -5.20 -24.49 6.73
N THR A 185 -4.00 -23.94 6.98
CA THR A 185 -3.31 -24.07 8.27
C THR A 185 -3.51 -22.90 9.22
N PHE A 186 -4.14 -21.82 8.77
CA PHE A 186 -4.27 -20.59 9.58
C PHE A 186 -5.36 -20.67 10.66
N GLY A 187 -6.26 -21.61 10.57
CA GLY A 187 -7.35 -21.82 11.53
C GLY A 187 -8.54 -22.57 10.93
N PRO A 188 -9.61 -22.72 11.69
CA PRO A 188 -10.80 -23.39 11.23
C PRO A 188 -11.46 -22.62 10.07
N VAL A 189 -11.81 -23.34 9.01
CA VAL A 189 -12.53 -22.81 7.85
C VAL A 189 -13.95 -23.36 7.76
N ARG A 190 -14.84 -22.55 7.21
CA ARG A 190 -16.27 -22.85 7.00
C ARG A 190 -16.77 -22.12 5.76
N PRO A 191 -17.95 -22.44 5.23
CA PRO A 191 -18.56 -21.68 4.14
C PRO A 191 -18.58 -20.17 4.43
N GLY A 192 -18.17 -19.37 3.44
CA GLY A 192 -18.03 -17.92 3.55
C GLY A 192 -16.70 -17.41 4.09
N ASP A 193 -15.77 -18.27 4.47
CA ASP A 193 -14.39 -17.89 4.73
C ASP A 193 -13.60 -17.76 3.42
N ILE A 194 -12.54 -16.97 3.42
CA ILE A 194 -11.72 -16.76 2.22
C ILE A 194 -10.98 -18.05 1.87
N LYS A 195 -11.11 -18.46 0.61
CA LYS A 195 -10.40 -19.60 0.02
C LYS A 195 -9.15 -19.07 -0.66
N TYR A 196 -8.00 -19.63 -0.33
CA TYR A 196 -6.72 -19.22 -0.88
C TYR A 196 -6.13 -20.29 -1.78
N LYS A 197 -5.39 -19.82 -2.76
CA LYS A 197 -4.67 -20.66 -3.72
C LYS A 197 -3.43 -21.28 -3.06
N ASP A 198 -3.24 -22.57 -3.28
CA ASP A 198 -1.98 -23.25 -3.07
C ASP A 198 -1.02 -22.89 -4.22
N VAL A 199 -0.05 -22.03 -3.93
CA VAL A 199 0.87 -21.48 -4.94
C VAL A 199 2.06 -22.42 -5.16
N ASN A 200 2.49 -23.08 -4.10
CA ASN A 200 3.65 -23.98 -4.14
C ASN A 200 3.28 -25.42 -4.56
N GLY A 201 1.99 -25.78 -4.54
CA GLY A 201 1.46 -27.07 -5.00
C GLY A 201 1.68 -28.21 -4.03
N ASP A 202 1.82 -27.93 -2.72
CA ASP A 202 2.05 -28.97 -1.70
C ASP A 202 0.76 -29.55 -1.09
N GLY A 203 -0.43 -29.07 -1.51
CA GLY A 203 -1.74 -29.48 -1.03
C GLY A 203 -2.16 -28.78 0.26
N VAL A 204 -1.39 -27.81 0.75
CA VAL A 204 -1.63 -27.13 2.01
C VAL A 204 -1.43 -25.64 1.87
N VAL A 205 -2.45 -24.84 2.11
CA VAL A 205 -2.35 -23.40 2.15
C VAL A 205 -1.74 -22.95 3.47
N SER A 206 -0.60 -22.33 3.39
CA SER A 206 0.20 -21.85 4.53
C SER A 206 0.90 -20.51 4.22
N SER A 207 1.74 -20.03 5.11
CA SER A 207 2.60 -18.86 4.82
C SER A 207 3.64 -19.13 3.72
N LEU A 208 3.80 -20.39 3.29
CA LEU A 208 4.66 -20.74 2.17
C LEU A 208 4.07 -20.36 0.81
N ASP A 209 2.75 -20.10 0.76
CA ASP A 209 2.03 -19.70 -0.44
C ASP A 209 1.96 -18.18 -0.64
N GLU A 210 2.52 -17.41 0.30
CA GLU A 210 2.63 -15.97 0.09
C GLU A 210 3.48 -15.66 -1.13
N THR A 211 2.99 -14.79 -2.00
CA THR A 211 3.66 -14.37 -3.24
C THR A 211 3.56 -12.86 -3.42
N ALA A 212 4.29 -12.33 -4.39
CA ALA A 212 4.17 -10.91 -4.77
C ALA A 212 2.78 -10.63 -5.36
N ILE A 213 2.03 -9.74 -4.72
CA ILE A 213 0.68 -9.34 -5.15
C ILE A 213 0.60 -7.83 -5.36
N GLY A 214 -0.18 -7.40 -6.37
CA GLY A 214 -0.39 -6.00 -6.70
C GLY A 214 0.90 -5.24 -7.00
N GLY A 215 1.31 -4.36 -6.10
CA GLY A 215 2.49 -3.50 -6.27
C GLY A 215 3.09 -3.07 -4.94
N THR A 216 3.32 -1.78 -4.79
CA THR A 216 3.94 -1.19 -3.59
C THR A 216 3.02 -0.15 -2.96
N TYR A 217 3.22 0.15 -1.66
CA TYR A 217 2.60 1.30 -1.02
C TYR A 217 3.09 2.63 -1.60
N ASN A 218 4.32 2.68 -2.09
CA ASN A 218 4.86 3.87 -2.72
C ASN A 218 4.36 3.96 -4.16
N PRO A 219 3.79 5.08 -4.58
CA PRO A 219 3.32 5.24 -5.95
C PRO A 219 4.51 5.21 -6.92
N GLN A 220 4.35 4.50 -8.03
CA GLN A 220 5.31 4.50 -9.13
C GLN A 220 5.05 5.64 -10.12
N ILE A 221 3.82 6.15 -10.13
CA ILE A 221 3.42 7.29 -10.93
C ILE A 221 3.00 8.42 -9.99
N VAL A 222 3.55 9.61 -10.21
CA VAL A 222 3.11 10.85 -9.58
C VAL A 222 2.90 11.88 -10.66
N TYR A 223 1.77 12.58 -10.65
CA TYR A 223 1.47 13.56 -11.66
C TYR A 223 0.70 14.75 -11.09
N GLY A 224 0.88 15.88 -11.74
CA GLY A 224 0.11 17.09 -11.48
C GLY A 224 -0.09 17.87 -12.75
N PHE A 225 -1.28 18.43 -12.94
CA PHE A 225 -1.55 19.30 -14.07
C PHE A 225 -2.57 20.37 -13.71
N GLY A 226 -2.49 21.48 -14.38
CA GLY A 226 -3.39 22.58 -14.11
C GLY A 226 -3.46 23.57 -15.26
N ALA A 227 -4.52 24.37 -15.23
CA ALA A 227 -4.74 25.43 -16.20
C ALA A 227 -5.02 26.73 -15.47
N ASN A 228 -4.53 27.81 -16.07
CA ASN A 228 -4.80 29.17 -15.64
C ASN A 228 -5.31 29.99 -16.81
N PHE A 229 -6.35 30.75 -16.54
CA PHE A 229 -7.01 31.61 -17.50
C PHE A 229 -7.07 33.03 -16.95
N ARG A 230 -6.82 34.01 -17.78
CA ARG A 230 -7.04 35.39 -17.43
C ARG A 230 -7.78 36.08 -18.58
N TYR A 231 -8.97 36.54 -18.29
CA TYR A 231 -9.78 37.28 -19.22
C TYR A 231 -10.08 38.67 -18.64
N LYS A 232 -9.48 39.71 -19.22
CA LYS A 232 -9.54 41.08 -18.69
C LYS A 232 -9.12 41.13 -17.22
N ASN A 233 -10.08 41.40 -16.36
CA ASN A 233 -9.92 41.55 -14.93
C ASN A 233 -10.21 40.27 -14.14
N LEU A 234 -10.75 39.23 -14.79
CA LEU A 234 -11.05 37.94 -14.20
C LEU A 234 -9.87 36.99 -14.40
N ASP A 235 -9.46 36.29 -13.36
CA ASP A 235 -8.50 35.21 -13.41
C ASP A 235 -9.08 33.94 -12.77
N PHE A 236 -8.74 32.80 -13.33
CA PHE A 236 -9.13 31.48 -12.87
C PHE A 236 -7.93 30.54 -12.92
N ASN A 237 -7.72 29.78 -11.87
CA ASN A 237 -6.69 28.75 -11.79
C ASN A 237 -7.27 27.46 -11.23
N ILE A 238 -6.94 26.36 -11.86
CA ILE A 238 -7.27 25.02 -11.36
C ILE A 238 -6.01 24.13 -11.42
N PHE A 239 -5.80 23.37 -10.38
CA PHE A 239 -4.68 22.42 -10.32
C PHE A 239 -5.14 21.07 -9.79
N PHE A 240 -4.73 20.03 -10.47
CA PHE A 240 -4.96 18.63 -10.13
C PHE A 240 -3.67 17.98 -9.71
N GLN A 241 -3.75 17.07 -8.75
CA GLN A 241 -2.65 16.24 -8.30
C GLN A 241 -3.13 14.80 -8.15
N GLY A 242 -2.31 13.87 -8.57
CA GLY A 242 -2.64 12.46 -8.44
C GLY A 242 -1.42 11.57 -8.35
N ASN A 243 -1.69 10.32 -8.05
CA ASN A 243 -0.72 9.25 -8.11
C ASN A 243 -1.34 8.02 -8.79
N GLY A 244 -0.49 7.08 -9.15
CA GLY A 244 -0.91 5.82 -9.76
C GLY A 244 0.04 4.69 -9.42
N MET A 245 -0.39 3.46 -9.65
CA MET A 245 0.36 2.25 -9.35
C MET A 245 0.79 2.19 -7.88
N THR A 246 -0.11 2.55 -6.98
CA THR A 246 0.04 2.42 -5.54
C THR A 246 -1.04 1.49 -5.00
N TYR A 247 -0.66 0.62 -4.09
CA TYR A 247 -1.53 -0.43 -3.57
C TYR A 247 -1.39 -0.48 -2.05
N GLY A 248 -2.42 -0.96 -1.39
CA GLY A 248 -2.42 -1.18 0.04
C GLY A 248 -3.47 -2.18 0.44
N PHE A 249 -3.38 -2.68 1.66
CA PHE A 249 -4.38 -3.58 2.19
C PHE A 249 -5.49 -2.80 2.87
N LYS A 250 -6.72 -3.08 2.47
CA LYS A 250 -7.93 -2.56 3.06
C LYS A 250 -8.33 -3.44 4.23
N GLY A 251 -7.97 -3.05 5.38
CA GLY A 251 -8.56 -3.49 6.62
C GLY A 251 -8.44 -4.92 7.10
N GLY A 252 -8.32 -5.92 6.23
CA GLY A 252 -8.31 -7.32 6.65
C GLY A 252 -7.10 -7.71 7.48
N CYS A 253 -5.95 -7.16 7.12
CA CYS A 253 -4.72 -7.32 7.89
C CYS A 253 -4.57 -6.32 9.04
N SER A 254 -5.50 -5.40 9.15
CA SER A 254 -5.55 -4.40 10.21
C SER A 254 -6.85 -4.60 10.97
N ASN A 255 -6.70 -4.98 12.18
CA ASN A 255 -7.73 -5.27 13.17
C ASN A 255 -8.84 -4.22 13.36
N LYS A 256 -8.93 -3.23 12.51
CA LYS A 256 -9.87 -2.11 12.68
C LYS A 256 -11.21 -2.33 12.01
N PHE A 257 -11.28 -3.31 11.10
CA PHE A 257 -12.43 -3.49 10.22
C PHE A 257 -13.19 -4.82 10.45
N THR A 258 -12.65 -5.68 11.29
CA THR A 258 -13.32 -6.95 11.64
C THR A 258 -13.87 -6.88 13.05
N PRO A 259 -15.18 -7.08 13.29
CA PRO A 259 -15.75 -7.07 14.62
C PRO A 259 -15.08 -8.08 15.53
N GLY A 260 -14.69 -7.64 16.71
CA GLY A 260 -14.11 -8.50 17.74
C GLY A 260 -12.63 -8.81 17.61
N GLU A 261 -11.95 -8.30 16.60
CA GLU A 261 -10.56 -8.70 16.33
C GLU A 261 -9.52 -8.06 17.25
N THR A 262 -9.65 -6.79 17.58
CA THR A 262 -8.62 -6.08 18.36
C THR A 262 -8.85 -6.02 19.84
N MET A 263 -10.09 -6.01 20.25
CA MET A 263 -10.48 -5.82 21.65
C MET A 263 -11.62 -6.78 22.05
N GLY A 264 -11.65 -7.97 21.48
CA GLY A 264 -12.75 -8.90 21.69
C GLY A 264 -14.07 -8.29 21.19
N ALA A 265 -15.10 -8.31 21.99
CA ALA A 265 -16.42 -7.81 21.62
C ALA A 265 -16.55 -6.27 21.56
N MET A 266 -15.44 -5.51 21.69
CA MET A 266 -15.48 -4.05 21.81
C MET A 266 -15.20 -3.28 20.52
N GLY A 267 -15.08 -3.95 19.38
CA GLY A 267 -14.95 -3.30 18.07
C GLY A 267 -16.27 -2.65 17.65
N ASN A 268 -16.22 -1.42 17.14
CA ASN A 268 -17.39 -0.80 16.52
C ASN A 268 -17.75 -1.53 15.24
N ILE A 269 -19.04 -1.72 14.99
CA ILE A 269 -19.56 -2.23 13.73
C ILE A 269 -19.75 -1.04 12.80
N LEU A 270 -19.12 -1.11 11.63
CA LEU A 270 -19.30 -0.11 10.57
C LEU A 270 -20.55 -0.45 9.76
N THR A 271 -21.17 0.56 9.13
CA THR A 271 -22.36 0.37 8.31
C THR A 271 -22.16 -0.59 7.13
N ASN A 272 -20.97 -0.60 6.55
CA ASN A 272 -20.58 -1.48 5.44
C ASN A 272 -20.49 -2.98 5.82
N TYR A 273 -20.61 -3.35 7.11
CA TYR A 273 -20.74 -4.76 7.52
C TYR A 273 -22.04 -5.42 7.06
N GLN A 274 -22.98 -4.66 6.54
CA GLN A 274 -24.16 -5.21 5.88
C GLN A 274 -23.78 -5.93 4.59
N ASP A 275 -22.72 -5.49 3.91
CA ASP A 275 -22.17 -6.12 2.71
C ASP A 275 -21.17 -7.22 3.10
N ARG A 276 -21.72 -8.33 3.58
CA ARG A 276 -20.97 -9.51 4.01
C ARG A 276 -21.64 -10.79 3.54
N TRP A 277 -20.83 -11.83 3.50
CA TRP A 277 -21.35 -13.17 3.31
C TRP A 277 -22.20 -13.63 4.50
N THR A 278 -23.38 -14.19 4.24
CA THR A 278 -24.23 -14.85 5.24
C THR A 278 -24.80 -16.16 4.67
N VAL A 279 -25.30 -17.01 5.54
CA VAL A 279 -25.94 -18.27 5.12
C VAL A 279 -27.18 -18.00 4.27
N GLU A 280 -27.90 -16.93 4.57
CA GLU A 280 -29.11 -16.52 3.84
C GLU A 280 -28.79 -15.85 2.49
N ASN A 281 -27.60 -15.26 2.39
CA ASN A 281 -27.10 -14.63 1.17
C ASN A 281 -25.65 -15.08 0.91
N PRO A 282 -25.44 -16.29 0.36
CA PRO A 282 -24.11 -16.86 0.14
C PRO A 282 -23.46 -16.30 -1.15
N SER A 283 -23.39 -14.98 -1.29
CA SER A 283 -22.81 -14.30 -2.43
C SER A 283 -21.29 -14.34 -2.40
N GLN A 284 -20.67 -14.48 -3.57
CA GLN A 284 -19.24 -14.30 -3.76
C GLN A 284 -18.86 -12.82 -3.96
N ASP A 285 -19.82 -11.98 -4.35
CA ASP A 285 -19.66 -10.54 -4.55
C ASP A 285 -20.11 -9.81 -3.30
N VAL A 286 -19.27 -9.79 -2.30
CA VAL A 286 -19.45 -9.11 -1.01
C VAL A 286 -18.14 -8.52 -0.55
N TYR A 287 -18.23 -7.46 0.23
CA TYR A 287 -17.06 -6.80 0.78
C TYR A 287 -16.37 -7.62 1.89
N TYR A 288 -17.16 -8.16 2.80
CA TYR A 288 -16.66 -8.95 3.92
C TYR A 288 -16.95 -10.44 3.73
N PRO A 289 -15.97 -11.30 4.04
CA PRO A 289 -16.23 -12.72 4.21
C PRO A 289 -17.16 -12.96 5.41
N ARG A 290 -17.43 -14.19 5.74
CA ARG A 290 -18.17 -14.59 6.95
C ARG A 290 -17.54 -13.95 8.19
N LEU A 291 -18.36 -13.26 8.99
CA LEU A 291 -17.95 -12.71 10.26
C LEU A 291 -18.01 -13.77 11.38
N THR A 292 -17.07 -13.66 12.30
CA THR A 292 -16.97 -14.54 13.48
C THR A 292 -16.91 -13.71 14.75
N TRP A 293 -17.28 -14.32 15.87
CA TRP A 293 -16.88 -13.79 17.17
C TRP A 293 -15.39 -14.05 17.37
N GLY A 294 -14.66 -12.99 17.67
CA GLY A 294 -13.21 -13.04 17.72
C GLY A 294 -12.58 -13.08 16.34
N LYS A 295 -11.28 -13.27 16.32
CA LYS A 295 -10.45 -13.21 15.13
C LYS A 295 -10.59 -14.48 14.29
N SER A 296 -10.93 -14.36 13.02
CA SER A 296 -10.73 -15.41 12.05
C SER A 296 -9.30 -15.33 11.51
N GLU A 297 -8.41 -16.20 12.00
CA GLU A 297 -7.01 -16.20 11.57
C GLU A 297 -6.85 -16.46 10.08
N ASN A 298 -7.80 -17.14 9.46
CA ASN A 298 -7.82 -17.36 8.01
C ASN A 298 -8.18 -16.07 7.25
N ASN A 299 -9.25 -15.37 7.65
CA ASN A 299 -9.79 -14.25 6.87
C ASN A 299 -9.00 -12.95 7.00
N VAL A 300 -8.09 -12.85 7.97
CA VAL A 300 -7.31 -11.64 8.22
C VAL A 300 -5.93 -11.64 7.58
N ARG A 301 -5.62 -12.62 6.76
CA ARG A 301 -4.34 -12.70 6.07
C ARG A 301 -4.21 -11.62 5.00
N ASN A 302 -3.00 -11.09 4.85
CA ASN A 302 -2.67 -10.28 3.69
C ASN A 302 -2.95 -11.09 2.44
N SER A 303 -3.84 -10.62 1.61
CA SER A 303 -4.27 -11.35 0.41
C SER A 303 -4.79 -10.39 -0.66
N THR A 304 -5.00 -10.94 -1.84
CA THR A 304 -5.65 -10.20 -2.94
C THR A 304 -7.07 -9.78 -2.59
N TRP A 305 -7.77 -10.47 -1.70
CA TRP A 305 -9.09 -10.06 -1.20
C TRP A 305 -9.08 -8.67 -0.55
N TRP A 306 -8.03 -8.36 0.20
CA TRP A 306 -7.89 -7.10 0.92
C TRP A 306 -7.02 -6.09 0.20
N LEU A 307 -6.48 -6.45 -0.97
CA LEU A 307 -5.61 -5.59 -1.74
C LEU A 307 -6.43 -4.57 -2.53
N GLU A 308 -6.13 -3.29 -2.31
CA GLU A 308 -6.81 -2.19 -2.97
C GLU A 308 -5.86 -1.32 -3.79
N ASN A 309 -6.37 -0.83 -4.90
CA ASN A 309 -5.68 0.20 -5.66
C ASN A 309 -5.95 1.58 -5.04
N MET A 310 -4.91 2.17 -4.47
CA MET A 310 -4.98 3.46 -3.77
C MET A 310 -4.65 4.65 -4.67
N SER A 311 -4.66 4.46 -5.99
CA SER A 311 -4.46 5.55 -6.96
C SER A 311 -5.58 6.57 -6.84
N PHE A 312 -5.22 7.85 -6.94
CA PHE A 312 -6.21 8.92 -6.88
C PHE A 312 -5.89 10.08 -7.82
N LEU A 313 -6.91 10.85 -8.13
CA LEU A 313 -6.83 12.18 -8.73
C LEU A 313 -7.58 13.16 -7.82
N ARG A 314 -6.92 14.25 -7.42
CA ARG A 314 -7.49 15.26 -6.53
C ARG A 314 -7.49 16.62 -7.19
N VAL A 315 -8.61 17.34 -7.06
CA VAL A 315 -8.66 18.78 -7.33
C VAL A 315 -7.94 19.47 -6.16
N LYS A 316 -6.67 19.79 -6.38
CA LYS A 316 -5.77 20.30 -5.34
C LYS A 316 -6.07 21.72 -4.97
N ASP A 317 -6.22 22.58 -5.98
CA ASP A 317 -6.54 23.99 -5.82
C ASP A 317 -7.46 24.47 -6.92
N ILE A 318 -8.46 25.26 -6.54
CA ILE A 318 -9.25 26.09 -7.45
C ILE A 318 -9.22 27.51 -6.89
N GLU A 319 -8.95 28.47 -7.75
CA GLU A 319 -8.98 29.88 -7.40
C GLU A 319 -9.64 30.68 -8.49
N ILE A 320 -10.55 31.56 -8.10
CA ILE A 320 -11.17 32.57 -8.98
C ILE A 320 -10.88 33.93 -8.38
N GLY A 321 -10.36 34.83 -9.18
CA GLY A 321 -9.99 36.18 -8.77
C GLY A 321 -10.57 37.24 -9.71
N TYR A 322 -10.87 38.39 -9.17
CA TYR A 322 -11.27 39.55 -9.91
C TYR A 322 -10.51 40.79 -9.45
N THR A 323 -9.81 41.43 -10.39
CA THR A 323 -9.09 42.68 -10.16
C THR A 323 -9.98 43.84 -10.45
N LEU A 324 -10.24 44.72 -9.49
CA LEU A 324 -11.08 45.88 -9.65
C LEU A 324 -10.51 46.84 -10.70
N PRO A 325 -11.38 47.50 -11.52
CA PRO A 325 -10.94 48.46 -12.51
C PRO A 325 -10.15 49.62 -11.87
N LYS A 326 -9.02 49.99 -12.47
CA LYS A 326 -8.14 51.05 -11.94
C LYS A 326 -8.84 52.37 -11.71
N SER A 327 -9.90 52.69 -12.50
CA SER A 327 -10.73 53.90 -12.32
C SER A 327 -11.45 53.95 -10.98
N TRP A 328 -11.89 52.79 -10.45
CA TRP A 328 -12.55 52.70 -9.15
C TRP A 328 -11.56 52.77 -8.00
N VAL A 329 -10.46 52.05 -8.13
CA VAL A 329 -9.46 51.91 -7.07
C VAL A 329 -8.72 53.23 -6.83
N ARG A 330 -8.45 53.99 -7.87
CA ARG A 330 -7.78 55.29 -7.75
C ARG A 330 -8.61 56.35 -7.02
N GLN A 331 -9.92 56.25 -7.05
CA GLN A 331 -10.80 57.18 -6.31
C GLN A 331 -10.65 57.08 -4.79
N ILE A 332 -10.22 55.91 -4.32
CA ILE A 332 -9.97 55.67 -2.88
C ILE A 332 -8.47 55.69 -2.54
N GLY A 333 -7.63 56.20 -3.45
CA GLY A 333 -6.19 56.39 -3.21
C GLY A 333 -5.36 55.09 -3.27
N LEU A 334 -5.91 53.99 -3.77
CA LEU A 334 -5.20 52.74 -3.92
C LEU A 334 -4.73 52.48 -5.36
N SER A 335 -3.70 51.69 -5.54
CA SER A 335 -3.14 51.34 -6.85
C SER A 335 -3.75 50.11 -7.48
N ASN A 336 -4.16 49.11 -6.67
CA ASN A 336 -4.75 47.86 -7.11
C ASN A 336 -5.52 47.20 -5.96
N ILE A 337 -6.67 46.58 -6.28
CA ILE A 337 -7.43 45.70 -5.39
C ILE A 337 -7.79 44.45 -6.20
N ARG A 338 -7.44 43.27 -5.69
CA ARG A 338 -7.86 41.98 -6.21
C ARG A 338 -8.65 41.25 -5.12
N LEU A 339 -9.87 40.84 -5.45
CA LEU A 339 -10.69 39.98 -4.64
C LEU A 339 -10.60 38.56 -5.20
N TYR A 340 -10.45 37.58 -4.33
CA TYR A 340 -10.39 36.19 -4.76
C TYR A 340 -11.07 35.25 -3.79
N ALA A 341 -11.53 34.12 -4.32
CA ALA A 341 -11.96 32.96 -3.56
C ALA A 341 -11.07 31.77 -3.94
N LYS A 342 -10.62 31.03 -2.94
CA LYS A 342 -9.76 29.85 -3.13
C LYS A 342 -10.35 28.68 -2.36
N GLY A 343 -10.35 27.51 -3.00
CA GLY A 343 -10.65 26.23 -2.39
C GLY A 343 -9.50 25.25 -2.60
N SER A 344 -9.15 24.47 -1.57
CA SER A 344 -8.10 23.46 -1.64
C SER A 344 -8.63 22.10 -1.25
N ASN A 345 -8.19 21.04 -1.96
CA ASN A 345 -8.57 19.64 -1.75
C ASN A 345 -10.10 19.41 -1.81
N LEU A 346 -10.79 20.09 -2.71
CA LEU A 346 -12.25 20.11 -2.78
C LEU A 346 -12.84 18.76 -3.17
N PHE A 347 -12.21 18.06 -4.10
CA PHE A 347 -12.69 16.77 -4.61
C PHE A 347 -11.53 15.80 -4.78
N THR A 348 -11.74 14.54 -4.40
CA THR A 348 -10.80 13.45 -4.64
C THR A 348 -11.55 12.33 -5.35
N PHE A 349 -11.04 11.92 -6.51
CA PHE A 349 -11.47 10.75 -7.25
C PHE A 349 -10.51 9.62 -6.89
N CYS A 350 -10.99 8.64 -6.15
CA CYS A 350 -10.23 7.49 -5.71
C CYS A 350 -11.13 6.26 -5.79
N LEU A 351 -10.62 5.16 -6.31
CA LEU A 351 -11.38 3.91 -6.38
C LEU A 351 -11.82 3.43 -4.98
N LEU A 352 -10.99 3.69 -3.98
CA LEU A 352 -11.30 3.38 -2.58
C LEU A 352 -12.50 4.18 -2.05
N TYR A 353 -12.67 5.44 -2.49
CA TYR A 353 -13.78 6.29 -2.04
C TYR A 353 -15.10 6.01 -2.77
N THR A 354 -15.06 5.43 -3.96
CA THR A 354 -16.30 5.16 -4.72
C THR A 354 -17.11 4.02 -4.14
N SER A 355 -16.51 3.12 -3.38
CA SER A 355 -17.21 2.08 -2.63
C SER A 355 -17.80 2.60 -1.30
N ASP A 356 -17.14 3.56 -0.63
CA ASP A 356 -17.59 4.15 0.64
C ASP A 356 -18.52 5.37 0.46
N ALA A 357 -18.29 6.20 -0.57
CA ALA A 357 -19.07 7.43 -0.78
C ALA A 357 -20.49 7.18 -1.34
N ALA A 358 -20.76 6.01 -1.86
CA ALA A 358 -22.11 5.62 -2.26
C ALA A 358 -23.01 5.39 -1.02
N ASP A 359 -22.43 4.93 0.09
CA ASP A 359 -23.15 4.68 1.33
C ASP A 359 -23.37 5.94 2.18
N GLU A 360 -22.45 6.93 2.14
CA GLU A 360 -22.63 8.18 2.90
C GLU A 360 -23.72 9.09 2.33
N ARG A 361 -24.05 8.96 1.05
CA ARG A 361 -25.14 9.76 0.43
C ARG A 361 -26.54 9.27 0.76
N SER A 362 -26.69 8.05 1.26
CA SER A 362 -28.00 7.51 1.67
C SER A 362 -28.32 7.73 3.15
N SER A 363 -27.41 8.33 3.93
CA SER A 363 -27.61 8.57 5.37
C SER A 363 -27.91 10.05 5.72
N VAL A 364 -28.16 10.91 4.72
CA VAL A 364 -28.59 12.30 4.91
C VAL A 364 -29.96 12.48 4.25
N ASP A 365 -30.96 11.93 4.90
CA ASP A 365 -32.39 12.31 4.75
C ASP A 365 -33.03 12.35 6.15
#